data_47e20a0c3a4c1fe9ea99fa60903ee2dd
#
_entry.id   47e20a0c3a4c1fe9ea99fa60903ee2dd
#
_cell.length_a   1.000
_cell.length_b   1.000
_cell.length_c   1.000
_cell.angle_alpha   90.00
_cell.angle_beta   90.00
_cell.angle_gamma   90.00
#
_symmetry.space_group_name_H-M   'P 1'
#
loop_
_entity.id
_entity.type
_entity.pdbx_description
1 polymer ?
#
loop_
_entity_poly.entity_id
_entity_poly.type
_entity_poly.pdbx_seq_one_letter_code
_entity_poly.pdbx_strand_id
1 'polypeptide(L)'
;MKHLEARAALLRVKECDLRMDCLLQCDTSIDRGLHVGGAFSSLTAMTALYYSGLAAFNVTCPTDTEQDLFVLSKGHAVAALAAVYADLGYISRSDLYHSRGYGAAVKGHPGPVLPGVPVATGPLGHGISICCGYAMRRMELGRGNVYCMVGDGELQEGSCWEGAALAADRGLRNLCVLVDQNNGQSDDTKKLVVRMDDAAEKFAGFGFRVLHADSNEMESVLLALETFTTVPSDRP
;
A
#
# COMPACT_ATOMS: atom_id res chain seq x y z
N MET A 1 -5.55 -21.33 14.13
CA MET A 1 -6.25 -21.58 12.86
C MET A 1 -7.67 -21.00 12.85
N LYS A 2 -8.64 -21.52 13.62
CA LYS A 2 -10.04 -21.02 13.57
C LYS A 2 -10.23 -19.51 13.75
N HIS A 3 -9.43 -18.85 14.59
CA HIS A 3 -9.48 -17.38 14.74
C HIS A 3 -8.97 -16.62 13.51
N LEU A 4 -7.93 -17.12 12.86
CA LEU A 4 -7.40 -16.53 11.63
C LEU A 4 -8.41 -16.67 10.48
N GLU A 5 -8.99 -17.85 10.30
CA GLU A 5 -10.01 -18.13 9.29
C GLU A 5 -11.25 -17.23 9.46
N ALA A 6 -11.75 -17.11 10.71
CA ALA A 6 -12.91 -16.26 10.99
C ALA A 6 -12.61 -14.77 10.72
N ARG A 7 -11.41 -14.30 11.11
CA ARG A 7 -10.95 -12.94 10.84
C ARG A 7 -10.80 -12.68 9.34
N ALA A 8 -10.17 -13.59 8.62
CA ALA A 8 -10.02 -13.50 7.19
C ALA A 8 -11.37 -13.47 6.46
N ALA A 9 -12.33 -14.28 6.87
CA ALA A 9 -13.68 -14.28 6.30
C ALA A 9 -14.38 -12.91 6.47
N LEU A 10 -14.28 -12.27 7.63
CA LEU A 10 -14.82 -10.93 7.86
C LEU A 10 -14.13 -9.89 6.99
N LEU A 11 -12.80 -9.97 6.86
CA LEU A 11 -12.02 -9.03 6.02
C LEU A 11 -12.30 -9.22 4.54
N ARG A 12 -12.60 -10.43 4.08
CA ARG A 12 -13.05 -10.67 2.69
C ARG A 12 -14.38 -9.99 2.40
N VAL A 13 -15.33 -10.02 3.35
CA VAL A 13 -16.60 -9.27 3.20
C VAL A 13 -16.32 -7.78 3.10
N LYS A 14 -15.48 -7.22 3.99
CA LYS A 14 -15.07 -5.82 3.93
C LYS A 14 -14.39 -5.48 2.61
N GLU A 15 -13.51 -6.33 2.11
CA GLU A 15 -12.86 -6.15 0.81
C GLU A 15 -13.87 -6.10 -0.34
N CYS A 16 -14.93 -6.92 -0.31
CA CYS A 16 -16.00 -6.86 -1.32
C CYS A 16 -16.71 -5.50 -1.31
N ASP A 17 -17.02 -4.94 -0.12
CA ASP A 17 -17.61 -3.60 -0.01
C ASP A 17 -16.67 -2.53 -0.61
N LEU A 18 -15.38 -2.58 -0.31
CA LEU A 18 -14.40 -1.66 -0.87
C LEU A 18 -14.24 -1.80 -2.39
N ARG A 19 -14.34 -3.02 -2.93
CA ARG A 19 -14.37 -3.26 -4.39
C ARG A 19 -15.58 -2.61 -5.04
N MET A 20 -16.75 -2.69 -4.40
CA MET A 20 -17.95 -2.00 -4.88
C MET A 20 -17.76 -0.49 -4.88
N ASP A 21 -17.18 0.09 -3.83
CA ASP A 21 -16.86 1.51 -3.78
C ASP A 21 -15.89 1.94 -4.91
N CYS A 22 -14.89 1.13 -5.24
CA CYS A 22 -14.01 1.38 -6.39
C CYS A 22 -14.76 1.34 -7.72
N LEU A 23 -15.69 0.41 -7.92
CA LEU A 23 -16.50 0.33 -9.13
C LEU A 23 -17.43 1.55 -9.26
N LEU A 24 -18.06 1.97 -8.17
CA LEU A 24 -18.90 3.17 -8.16
C LEU A 24 -18.10 4.43 -8.48
N GLN A 25 -16.85 4.55 -7.98
CA GLN A 25 -15.95 5.63 -8.37
C GLN A 25 -15.70 5.64 -9.88
N CYS A 26 -15.55 4.49 -10.53
CA CYS A 26 -15.34 4.41 -11.99
C CYS A 26 -16.52 4.94 -12.78
N ASP A 27 -17.74 4.69 -12.31
CA ASP A 27 -18.97 5.16 -12.97
C ASP A 27 -19.22 6.63 -12.71
N THR A 28 -18.93 7.13 -11.51
CA THR A 28 -19.28 8.47 -11.05
C THR A 28 -18.16 9.50 -11.22
N SER A 29 -16.90 9.08 -11.37
CA SER A 29 -15.78 10.02 -11.55
C SER A 29 -15.89 10.81 -12.86
N ILE A 30 -15.52 12.08 -12.79
CA ILE A 30 -15.74 13.05 -13.90
C ILE A 30 -15.03 12.63 -15.18
N ASP A 31 -13.84 12.06 -15.12
CA ASP A 31 -13.04 11.68 -16.27
C ASP A 31 -13.03 10.18 -16.59
N ARG A 32 -13.74 9.36 -15.79
CA ARG A 32 -13.83 7.89 -15.91
C ARG A 32 -12.50 7.15 -16.08
N GLY A 33 -11.37 7.82 -15.84
CA GLY A 33 -10.03 7.32 -16.09
C GLY A 33 -9.37 6.66 -14.86
N LEU A 34 -10.09 5.83 -14.10
CA LEU A 34 -9.52 5.13 -12.94
C LEU A 34 -8.79 3.85 -13.35
N HIS A 35 -7.66 3.60 -12.70
CA HIS A 35 -6.89 2.36 -12.85
C HIS A 35 -7.49 1.25 -11.98
N VAL A 36 -8.63 0.68 -12.40
CA VAL A 36 -9.39 -0.31 -11.61
C VAL A 36 -8.53 -1.54 -11.28
N GLY A 37 -7.78 -2.05 -12.25
CA GLY A 37 -6.89 -3.19 -12.03
C GLY A 37 -5.88 -2.95 -10.92
N GLY A 38 -5.20 -1.79 -10.97
CA GLY A 38 -4.23 -1.40 -9.94
C GLY A 38 -4.85 -1.12 -8.57
N ALA A 39 -6.11 -0.65 -8.53
CA ALA A 39 -6.85 -0.51 -7.29
C ALA A 39 -7.23 -1.88 -6.72
N PHE A 40 -7.80 -2.77 -7.54
CA PHE A 40 -8.27 -4.09 -7.11
C PHE A 40 -7.16 -4.98 -6.60
N SER A 41 -6.00 -5.00 -7.26
CA SER A 41 -4.85 -5.79 -6.82
C SER A 41 -4.30 -5.33 -5.45
N SER A 42 -4.52 -4.06 -5.09
CA SER A 42 -4.07 -3.47 -3.83
C SER A 42 -5.01 -3.72 -2.65
N LEU A 43 -6.30 -4.01 -2.92
CA LEU A 43 -7.35 -3.98 -1.89
C LEU A 43 -7.17 -5.03 -0.80
N THR A 44 -6.75 -6.25 -1.13
CA THR A 44 -6.56 -7.29 -0.11
C THR A 44 -5.52 -6.86 0.93
N ALA A 45 -4.36 -6.37 0.47
CA ALA A 45 -3.31 -5.88 1.36
C ALA A 45 -3.75 -4.63 2.16
N MET A 46 -4.44 -3.67 1.52
CA MET A 46 -4.95 -2.49 2.22
C MET A 46 -6.03 -2.86 3.25
N THR A 47 -6.93 -3.79 2.92
CA THR A 47 -7.94 -4.28 3.85
C THR A 47 -7.26 -4.95 5.06
N ALA A 48 -6.26 -5.79 4.82
CA ALA A 48 -5.50 -6.38 5.90
C ALA A 48 -4.79 -5.32 6.76
N LEU A 49 -4.15 -4.31 6.17
CA LEU A 49 -3.47 -3.24 6.91
C LEU A 49 -4.43 -2.44 7.79
N TYR A 50 -5.53 -1.93 7.24
CA TYR A 50 -6.38 -0.98 7.95
C TYR A 50 -7.41 -1.63 8.88
N TYR A 51 -7.82 -2.88 8.65
CA TYR A 51 -8.92 -3.51 9.40
C TYR A 51 -8.50 -4.72 10.24
N SER A 52 -7.28 -5.22 10.07
CA SER A 52 -6.85 -6.38 10.85
C SER A 52 -6.42 -6.03 12.28
N GLY A 53 -5.99 -4.78 12.54
CA GLY A 53 -5.36 -4.38 13.80
C GLY A 53 -3.92 -4.91 13.96
N LEU A 54 -3.30 -5.43 12.89
CA LEU A 54 -1.88 -5.81 12.88
C LEU A 54 -0.98 -4.59 12.70
N ALA A 55 -1.40 -3.63 11.87
CA ALA A 55 -0.78 -2.32 11.81
C ALA A 55 -1.49 -1.36 12.78
N ALA A 56 -0.72 -0.50 13.43
CA ALA A 56 -1.21 0.40 14.47
C ALA A 56 -1.75 1.71 13.87
N PHE A 57 -2.82 1.63 13.08
CA PHE A 57 -3.49 2.83 12.56
C PHE A 57 -4.55 3.32 13.54
N ASN A 58 -4.55 4.63 13.80
CA ASN A 58 -5.59 5.28 14.58
C ASN A 58 -6.78 5.63 13.68
N VAL A 59 -7.78 4.72 13.64
CA VAL A 59 -8.96 4.85 12.76
C VAL A 59 -9.86 6.04 13.11
N THR A 60 -9.67 6.66 14.26
CA THR A 60 -10.43 7.86 14.67
C THR A 60 -9.66 9.17 14.44
N CYS A 61 -8.34 9.09 14.24
CA CYS A 61 -7.49 10.24 14.01
C CYS A 61 -6.41 9.92 12.93
N PRO A 62 -6.73 10.05 11.64
CA PRO A 62 -5.81 9.68 10.56
C PRO A 62 -4.53 10.51 10.52
N THR A 63 -4.47 11.65 11.21
CA THR A 63 -3.31 12.53 11.31
C THR A 63 -2.48 12.31 12.59
N ASP A 64 -2.79 11.29 13.37
CA ASP A 64 -2.03 10.93 14.56
C ASP A 64 -0.59 10.61 14.20
N THR A 65 0.37 11.30 14.81
CA THR A 65 1.80 11.13 14.52
C THR A 65 2.41 9.89 15.16
N GLU A 66 1.72 9.27 16.12
CA GLU A 66 2.19 8.08 16.81
C GLU A 66 1.80 6.76 16.10
N GLN A 67 0.78 6.81 15.23
CA GLN A 67 0.33 5.64 14.47
C GLN A 67 1.39 5.19 13.46
N ASP A 68 1.25 3.97 12.93
CA ASP A 68 2.01 3.50 11.77
C ASP A 68 1.78 4.41 10.55
N LEU A 69 2.67 4.38 9.58
CA LEU A 69 2.60 5.22 8.39
C LEU A 69 2.43 4.36 7.15
N PHE A 70 1.50 4.74 6.28
CA PHE A 70 1.32 4.12 4.97
C PHE A 70 1.59 5.10 3.83
N VAL A 71 2.38 4.67 2.84
CA VAL A 71 2.65 5.38 1.59
C VAL A 71 2.24 4.50 0.41
N LEU A 72 1.28 4.98 -0.36
CA LEU A 72 0.89 4.34 -1.61
C LEU A 72 1.79 4.84 -2.74
N SER A 73 2.94 4.19 -2.97
CA SER A 73 3.90 4.58 -4.00
C SER A 73 3.33 4.41 -5.42
N LYS A 74 2.63 3.28 -5.68
CA LYS A 74 1.82 3.09 -6.90
C LYS A 74 0.57 3.97 -6.87
N GLY A 75 0.78 5.29 -6.95
CA GLY A 75 -0.25 6.31 -6.72
C GLY A 75 -1.49 6.19 -7.60
N HIS A 76 -1.39 5.53 -8.76
CA HIS A 76 -2.52 5.25 -9.64
C HIS A 76 -3.59 4.33 -9.00
N ALA A 77 -3.25 3.61 -7.92
CA ALA A 77 -4.19 2.80 -7.12
C ALA A 77 -4.98 3.64 -6.09
N VAL A 78 -4.99 4.97 -6.20
CA VAL A 78 -5.65 5.89 -5.26
C VAL A 78 -7.12 5.57 -5.03
N ALA A 79 -7.84 4.97 -5.99
CA ALA A 79 -9.23 4.59 -5.81
C ALA A 79 -9.44 3.59 -4.67
N ALA A 80 -8.50 2.64 -4.48
CA ALA A 80 -8.52 1.71 -3.35
C ALA A 80 -8.31 2.44 -2.02
N LEU A 81 -7.34 3.35 -1.94
CA LEU A 81 -7.09 4.14 -0.74
C LEU A 81 -8.28 5.03 -0.40
N ALA A 82 -8.90 5.67 -1.40
CA ALA A 82 -10.06 6.52 -1.22
C ALA A 82 -11.28 5.72 -0.73
N ALA A 83 -11.49 4.49 -1.23
CA ALA A 83 -12.54 3.59 -0.75
C ALA A 83 -12.33 3.25 0.74
N VAL A 84 -11.11 2.89 1.14
CA VAL A 84 -10.75 2.66 2.56
C VAL A 84 -11.01 3.91 3.39
N TYR A 85 -10.61 5.08 2.93
CA TYR A 85 -10.76 6.34 3.65
C TYR A 85 -12.22 6.78 3.79
N ALA A 86 -13.04 6.53 2.78
CA ALA A 86 -14.48 6.80 2.87
C ALA A 86 -15.19 5.83 3.84
N ASP A 87 -14.79 4.57 3.86
CA ASP A 87 -15.35 3.58 4.79
C ASP A 87 -14.94 3.86 6.25
N LEU A 88 -13.71 4.34 6.47
CA LEU A 88 -13.23 4.77 7.80
C LEU A 88 -13.76 6.16 8.21
N GLY A 89 -14.43 6.89 7.31
CA GLY A 89 -14.96 8.21 7.59
C GLY A 89 -13.92 9.34 7.54
N TYR A 90 -12.74 9.11 6.98
CA TYR A 90 -11.72 10.15 6.79
C TYR A 90 -12.08 11.15 5.68
N ILE A 91 -12.84 10.71 4.71
CA ILE A 91 -13.48 11.52 3.68
C ILE A 91 -14.96 11.16 3.57
N SER A 92 -15.77 12.04 3.03
CA SER A 92 -17.18 11.73 2.80
C SER A 92 -17.37 10.79 1.61
N ARG A 93 -18.47 10.03 1.59
CA ARG A 93 -18.83 9.25 0.40
C ARG A 93 -19.12 10.14 -0.80
N SER A 94 -19.54 11.38 -0.59
CA SER A 94 -19.68 12.37 -1.65
C SER A 94 -18.34 12.70 -2.30
N ASP A 95 -17.30 12.92 -1.49
CA ASP A 95 -15.94 13.16 -2.01
C ASP A 95 -15.40 11.95 -2.79
N LEU A 96 -15.74 10.75 -2.34
CA LEU A 96 -15.37 9.51 -3.01
C LEU A 96 -15.97 9.45 -4.43
N TYR A 97 -17.27 9.71 -4.56
CA TYR A 97 -17.98 9.55 -5.83
C TYR A 97 -17.83 10.76 -6.77
N HIS A 98 -17.43 11.92 -6.27
CA HIS A 98 -17.10 13.09 -7.07
C HIS A 98 -15.59 13.29 -7.25
N SER A 99 -14.86 12.18 -7.30
CA SER A 99 -13.41 12.19 -7.45
C SER A 99 -12.94 12.76 -8.80
N ARG A 100 -11.68 13.25 -8.82
CA ARG A 100 -10.94 13.71 -10.00
C ARG A 100 -11.46 14.98 -10.69
N GLY A 101 -12.50 15.60 -10.16
CA GLY A 101 -12.99 16.90 -10.61
C GLY A 101 -12.13 18.08 -10.13
N TYR A 102 -12.40 19.26 -10.69
CA TYR A 102 -11.83 20.48 -10.16
C TYR A 102 -12.29 20.69 -8.71
N GLY A 103 -11.33 20.92 -7.81
CA GLY A 103 -11.63 21.06 -6.37
C GLY A 103 -11.89 19.74 -5.63
N ALA A 104 -12.00 18.60 -6.30
CA ALA A 104 -12.22 17.30 -5.63
C ALA A 104 -11.11 16.99 -4.61
N ALA A 105 -11.48 16.40 -3.47
CA ALA A 105 -10.52 15.92 -2.47
C ALA A 105 -9.72 14.74 -2.99
N VAL A 106 -10.38 13.78 -3.65
CA VAL A 106 -9.75 12.62 -4.27
C VAL A 106 -9.28 12.98 -5.68
N LYS A 107 -7.97 13.03 -5.89
CA LYS A 107 -7.32 13.31 -7.18
C LYS A 107 -6.98 12.02 -7.93
N GLY A 108 -6.27 12.11 -9.04
CA GLY A 108 -5.73 10.96 -9.78
C GLY A 108 -4.62 10.19 -9.04
N HIS A 109 -4.00 10.82 -8.06
CA HIS A 109 -2.97 10.26 -7.19
C HIS A 109 -3.16 10.80 -5.77
N PRO A 110 -2.72 10.06 -4.73
CA PRO A 110 -2.85 10.52 -3.35
C PRO A 110 -1.91 11.69 -3.06
N GLY A 111 -2.33 12.54 -2.12
CA GLY A 111 -1.52 13.66 -1.64
C GLY A 111 -2.02 14.16 -0.30
N PRO A 112 -1.29 15.08 0.35
CA PRO A 112 -1.59 15.56 1.71
C PRO A 112 -2.93 16.29 1.88
N VAL A 113 -3.69 16.46 0.81
CA VAL A 113 -5.09 16.89 0.89
C VAL A 113 -5.99 15.81 1.50
N LEU A 114 -5.59 14.54 1.38
CA LEU A 114 -6.26 13.43 2.05
C LEU A 114 -5.69 13.28 3.47
N PRO A 115 -6.55 13.22 4.49
CA PRO A 115 -6.11 13.09 5.89
C PRO A 115 -5.23 11.86 6.09
N GLY A 116 -4.07 12.01 6.72
CA GLY A 116 -3.15 10.89 6.98
C GLY A 116 -2.28 10.45 5.80
N VAL A 117 -2.41 11.07 4.62
CA VAL A 117 -1.47 10.87 3.51
C VAL A 117 -0.27 11.80 3.69
N PRO A 118 0.93 11.25 3.96
CA PRO A 118 2.08 12.07 4.37
C PRO A 118 2.75 12.78 3.21
N VAL A 119 2.62 12.26 1.99
CA VAL A 119 3.33 12.76 0.80
C VAL A 119 2.51 12.52 -0.46
N ALA A 120 2.62 13.44 -1.43
CA ALA A 120 2.07 13.21 -2.77
C ALA A 120 2.90 12.15 -3.50
N THR A 121 2.20 11.21 -4.14
CA THR A 121 2.80 10.20 -5.02
C THR A 121 2.21 10.30 -6.43
N GLY A 122 2.80 9.59 -7.38
CA GLY A 122 2.43 9.62 -8.79
C GLY A 122 3.63 9.31 -9.66
N PRO A 123 4.76 10.07 -9.53
CA PRO A 123 6.03 9.65 -10.12
C PRO A 123 6.46 8.31 -9.52
N LEU A 124 6.62 7.29 -10.37
CA LEU A 124 7.01 5.94 -9.94
C LEU A 124 8.46 5.90 -9.44
N GLY A 125 8.76 4.94 -8.56
CA GLY A 125 10.09 4.67 -8.06
C GLY A 125 10.53 5.49 -6.84
N HIS A 126 9.78 6.51 -6.43
CA HIS A 126 10.19 7.39 -5.34
C HIS A 126 9.77 6.91 -3.94
N GLY A 127 8.73 6.08 -3.84
CA GLY A 127 8.11 5.72 -2.56
C GLY A 127 9.05 5.05 -1.58
N ILE A 128 9.89 4.10 -2.03
CA ILE A 128 10.82 3.39 -1.14
C ILE A 128 11.80 4.37 -0.51
N SER A 129 12.44 5.25 -1.29
CA SER A 129 13.39 6.25 -0.79
C SER A 129 12.75 7.24 0.19
N ILE A 130 11.52 7.68 -0.10
CA ILE A 130 10.74 8.54 0.81
C ILE A 130 10.45 7.79 2.12
N CYS A 131 10.03 6.53 2.03
CA CYS A 131 9.76 5.70 3.19
C CYS A 131 11.02 5.40 4.03
N CYS A 132 12.20 5.31 3.42
CA CYS A 132 13.46 5.24 4.16
C CYS A 132 13.64 6.44 5.10
N GLY A 133 13.38 7.66 4.62
CA GLY A 133 13.45 8.87 5.44
C GLY A 133 12.48 8.82 6.63
N TYR A 134 11.23 8.40 6.38
CA TYR A 134 10.26 8.22 7.46
C TYR A 134 10.66 7.11 8.44
N ALA A 135 11.15 5.96 7.94
CA ALA A 135 11.54 4.83 8.76
C ALA A 135 12.74 5.19 9.66
N MET A 136 13.77 5.85 9.13
CA MET A 136 14.89 6.36 9.92
C MET A 136 14.41 7.26 11.05
N ARG A 137 13.58 8.25 10.73
CA ARG A 137 13.08 9.18 11.74
C ARG A 137 12.23 8.48 12.81
N ARG A 138 11.40 7.51 12.42
CA ARG A 138 10.59 6.75 13.35
C ARG A 138 11.42 5.83 14.25
N MET A 139 12.47 5.22 13.73
CA MET A 139 13.42 4.45 14.55
C MET A 139 14.10 5.31 15.62
N GLU A 140 14.55 6.53 15.27
CA GLU A 140 15.12 7.48 16.23
C GLU A 140 14.14 7.86 17.35
N LEU A 141 12.85 7.99 17.01
CA LEU A 141 11.80 8.34 17.96
C LEU A 141 11.24 7.13 18.73
N GLY A 142 11.67 5.91 18.42
CA GLY A 142 11.09 4.69 18.99
C GLY A 142 9.61 4.49 18.61
N ARG A 143 9.19 4.98 17.44
CA ARG A 143 7.80 4.92 16.96
C ARG A 143 7.59 3.75 15.99
N GLY A 144 6.33 3.52 15.58
CA GLY A 144 5.85 2.40 14.78
C GLY A 144 6.45 2.22 13.37
N ASN A 145 5.80 1.40 12.60
CA ASN A 145 6.26 0.95 11.30
C ASN A 145 5.91 1.91 10.16
N VAL A 146 6.59 1.73 9.04
CA VAL A 146 6.31 2.38 7.76
C VAL A 146 6.01 1.31 6.72
N TYR A 147 4.86 1.42 6.07
CA TYR A 147 4.45 0.53 4.99
C TYR A 147 4.49 1.29 3.66
N CYS A 148 5.21 0.76 2.69
CA CYS A 148 5.34 1.31 1.34
C CYS A 148 4.75 0.34 0.33
N MET A 149 3.66 0.69 -0.35
CA MET A 149 3.09 -0.17 -1.38
C MET A 149 3.57 0.27 -2.76
N VAL A 150 4.29 -0.61 -3.44
CA VAL A 150 4.82 -0.42 -4.78
C VAL A 150 4.20 -1.42 -5.76
N GLY A 151 4.17 -1.07 -7.04
CA GLY A 151 3.78 -2.00 -8.11
C GLY A 151 4.98 -2.73 -8.69
N ASP A 152 4.78 -3.91 -9.25
CA ASP A 152 5.85 -4.66 -9.92
C ASP A 152 6.40 -3.95 -11.17
N GLY A 153 5.55 -3.23 -11.91
CA GLY A 153 5.99 -2.35 -12.99
C GLY A 153 6.81 -1.15 -12.50
N GLU A 154 6.50 -0.63 -11.32
CA GLU A 154 7.26 0.44 -10.67
C GLU A 154 8.70 0.02 -10.32
N LEU A 155 8.94 -1.26 -10.06
CA LEU A 155 10.28 -1.80 -9.80
C LEU A 155 11.23 -1.73 -11.00
N GLN A 156 10.76 -1.35 -12.18
CA GLN A 156 11.60 -1.03 -13.34
C GLN A 156 12.36 0.28 -13.17
N GLU A 157 11.92 1.15 -12.26
CA GLU A 157 12.63 2.38 -11.92
C GLU A 157 13.87 2.09 -11.06
N GLY A 158 15.02 2.62 -11.46
CA GLY A 158 16.30 2.43 -10.77
C GLY A 158 16.27 2.93 -9.31
N SER A 159 15.55 4.02 -9.06
CA SER A 159 15.39 4.62 -7.73
C SER A 159 14.73 3.69 -6.69
N CYS A 160 13.93 2.70 -7.10
CA CYS A 160 13.44 1.66 -6.20
C CYS A 160 14.61 0.89 -5.56
N TRP A 161 15.61 0.54 -6.37
CA TRP A 161 16.76 -0.26 -5.94
C TRP A 161 17.78 0.55 -5.17
N GLU A 162 17.95 1.83 -5.49
CA GLU A 162 18.73 2.78 -4.68
C GLU A 162 18.11 2.91 -3.28
N GLY A 163 16.78 3.05 -3.20
CA GLY A 163 16.06 3.07 -1.94
C GLY A 163 16.18 1.76 -1.16
N ALA A 164 16.10 0.61 -1.85
CA ALA A 164 16.27 -0.71 -1.22
C ALA A 164 17.68 -0.88 -0.65
N ALA A 165 18.72 -0.49 -1.39
CA ALA A 165 20.10 -0.52 -0.91
C ALA A 165 20.27 0.34 0.36
N LEU A 166 19.71 1.54 0.38
CA LEU A 166 19.74 2.42 1.55
C LEU A 166 19.00 1.79 2.75
N ALA A 167 17.82 1.23 2.53
CA ALA A 167 17.04 0.59 3.59
C ALA A 167 17.81 -0.55 4.26
N ALA A 168 18.46 -1.38 3.46
CA ALA A 168 19.29 -2.49 3.94
C ALA A 168 20.54 -2.01 4.68
N ASP A 169 21.28 -1.02 4.11
CA ASP A 169 22.47 -0.42 4.75
C ASP A 169 22.15 0.15 6.12
N ARG A 170 21.00 0.79 6.26
CA ARG A 170 20.55 1.42 7.51
C ARG A 170 19.82 0.45 8.45
N GLY A 171 19.62 -0.81 8.07
CA GLY A 171 18.91 -1.80 8.88
C GLY A 171 17.50 -1.32 9.27
N LEU A 172 16.72 -0.78 8.31
CA LEU A 172 15.41 -0.17 8.58
C LEU A 172 14.34 -1.25 8.86
N ARG A 173 14.50 -1.97 9.95
CA ARG A 173 13.64 -3.10 10.36
C ARG A 173 12.17 -2.73 10.56
N ASN A 174 11.85 -1.45 10.65
CA ASN A 174 10.50 -0.92 10.73
C ASN A 174 9.92 -0.50 9.36
N LEU A 175 10.61 -0.78 8.25
CA LEU A 175 10.14 -0.55 6.89
C LEU A 175 9.62 -1.86 6.29
N CYS A 176 8.36 -1.88 5.88
CA CYS A 176 7.75 -2.95 5.11
C CYS A 176 7.49 -2.47 3.68
N VAL A 177 8.12 -3.08 2.70
CA VAL A 177 7.84 -2.83 1.28
C VAL A 177 6.87 -3.90 0.78
N LEU A 178 5.63 -3.49 0.49
CA LEU A 178 4.58 -4.33 -0.07
C LEU A 178 4.65 -4.26 -1.59
N VAL A 179 5.14 -5.31 -2.23
CA VAL A 179 5.20 -5.40 -3.69
C VAL A 179 3.93 -6.05 -4.22
N ASP A 180 3.11 -5.26 -4.92
CA ASP A 180 1.94 -5.78 -5.63
C ASP A 180 2.41 -6.39 -6.96
N GLN A 181 2.64 -7.69 -6.94
CA GLN A 181 3.13 -8.45 -8.10
C GLN A 181 1.95 -9.06 -8.86
N ASN A 182 1.30 -8.25 -9.68
CA ASN A 182 0.12 -8.64 -10.45
C ASN A 182 0.42 -9.01 -11.91
N ASN A 183 1.69 -8.95 -12.33
CA ASN A 183 2.21 -9.21 -13.69
C ASN A 183 1.60 -8.33 -14.79
N GLY A 184 0.97 -7.22 -14.42
CA GLY A 184 0.37 -6.25 -15.32
C GLY A 184 0.97 -4.86 -15.16
N GLN A 185 1.00 -4.10 -16.22
CA GLN A 185 1.33 -2.67 -16.23
C GLN A 185 0.50 -1.97 -17.30
N SER A 186 0.53 -0.61 -17.33
CA SER A 186 -0.37 0.17 -18.19
C SER A 186 -0.22 -0.12 -19.67
N ASP A 187 0.99 -0.43 -20.13
CA ASP A 187 1.27 -0.60 -21.56
C ASP A 187 1.06 -2.04 -22.03
N ASP A 188 1.43 -3.03 -21.20
CA ASP A 188 1.26 -4.44 -21.53
C ASP A 188 1.60 -5.34 -20.32
N THR A 189 1.72 -6.66 -20.55
CA THR A 189 2.23 -7.57 -19.54
C THR A 189 3.72 -7.28 -19.24
N LYS A 190 4.12 -7.44 -17.99
CA LYS A 190 5.50 -7.26 -17.51
C LYS A 190 6.56 -7.93 -18.38
N LYS A 191 6.24 -9.08 -18.98
CA LYS A 191 7.19 -9.84 -19.84
C LYS A 191 7.48 -9.17 -21.17
N LEU A 192 6.58 -8.35 -21.69
CA LEU A 192 6.70 -7.72 -23.00
C LEU A 192 7.37 -6.34 -22.93
N VAL A 193 7.32 -5.65 -21.77
CA VAL A 193 7.93 -4.33 -21.60
C VAL A 193 9.39 -4.45 -21.14
N VAL A 194 9.64 -4.69 -19.87
CA VAL A 194 10.98 -4.97 -19.32
C VAL A 194 10.88 -6.14 -18.36
N ARG A 195 11.69 -7.17 -18.59
CA ARG A 195 11.74 -8.30 -17.67
C ARG A 195 12.28 -7.86 -16.32
N MET A 196 11.42 -8.00 -15.32
CA MET A 196 11.78 -7.90 -13.91
C MET A 196 11.58 -9.27 -13.28
N ASP A 197 12.53 -10.18 -13.59
CA ASP A 197 12.51 -11.52 -13.01
C ASP A 197 12.70 -11.39 -11.49
N ASP A 198 12.03 -12.21 -10.78
CA ASP A 198 11.94 -12.37 -9.33
C ASP A 198 12.33 -11.15 -8.46
N ALA A 199 11.34 -10.32 -8.14
CA ALA A 199 11.53 -9.18 -7.24
C ALA A 199 11.97 -9.64 -5.83
N ALA A 200 11.52 -10.81 -5.38
CA ALA A 200 11.86 -11.38 -4.09
C ALA A 200 13.35 -11.69 -3.98
N GLU A 201 13.94 -12.33 -4.99
CA GLU A 201 15.40 -12.59 -5.04
C GLU A 201 16.21 -11.30 -5.03
N LYS A 202 15.74 -10.25 -5.74
CA LYS A 202 16.43 -8.96 -5.76
C LYS A 202 16.41 -8.28 -4.39
N PHE A 203 15.25 -8.20 -3.74
CA PHE A 203 15.16 -7.65 -2.39
C PHE A 203 15.97 -8.48 -1.39
N ALA A 204 15.93 -9.80 -1.46
CA ALA A 204 16.78 -10.67 -0.65
C ALA A 204 18.27 -10.41 -0.89
N GLY A 205 18.68 -10.17 -2.15
CA GLY A 205 20.04 -9.81 -2.53
C GLY A 205 20.51 -8.48 -1.94
N PHE A 206 19.62 -7.53 -1.71
CA PHE A 206 19.91 -6.30 -0.96
C PHE A 206 19.92 -6.50 0.56
N GLY A 207 19.46 -7.65 1.07
CA GLY A 207 19.46 -7.96 2.49
C GLY A 207 18.10 -7.85 3.18
N PHE A 208 17.01 -7.71 2.43
CA PHE A 208 15.66 -7.73 3.00
C PHE A 208 15.27 -9.12 3.50
N ARG A 209 14.45 -9.16 4.55
CA ARG A 209 13.68 -10.34 4.92
C ARG A 209 12.44 -10.41 4.03
N VAL A 210 12.44 -11.33 3.09
CA VAL A 210 11.33 -11.47 2.14
C VAL A 210 10.27 -12.43 2.69
N LEU A 211 9.01 -12.00 2.63
CA LEU A 211 7.83 -12.80 2.94
C LEU A 211 6.97 -12.90 1.69
N HIS A 212 6.39 -14.08 1.45
CA HIS A 212 5.48 -14.29 0.33
C HIS A 212 4.05 -14.37 0.83
N ALA A 213 3.13 -13.74 0.10
CA ALA A 213 1.70 -13.83 0.35
C ALA A 213 0.95 -13.97 -0.98
N ASP A 214 -0.05 -14.84 -1.01
CA ASP A 214 -1.02 -14.88 -2.10
C ASP A 214 -2.11 -13.83 -1.83
N SER A 215 -2.20 -12.81 -2.69
CA SER A 215 -3.19 -11.73 -2.56
C SER A 215 -4.64 -12.21 -2.80
N ASN A 216 -4.85 -13.40 -3.36
CA ASN A 216 -6.17 -14.01 -3.46
C ASN A 216 -6.61 -14.68 -2.16
N GLU A 217 -5.68 -14.87 -1.22
CA GLU A 217 -5.90 -15.55 0.05
C GLU A 217 -5.66 -14.60 1.23
N MET A 218 -6.71 -14.03 1.80
CA MET A 218 -6.62 -13.08 2.92
C MET A 218 -5.81 -13.64 4.10
N GLU A 219 -5.95 -14.93 4.38
CA GLU A 219 -5.18 -15.64 5.41
C GLU A 219 -3.67 -15.56 5.15
N SER A 220 -3.26 -15.71 3.89
CA SER A 220 -1.84 -15.62 3.49
C SER A 220 -1.29 -14.21 3.74
N VAL A 221 -2.05 -13.17 3.39
CA VAL A 221 -1.67 -11.78 3.63
C VAL A 221 -1.58 -11.47 5.12
N LEU A 222 -2.56 -11.94 5.91
CA LEU A 222 -2.58 -11.76 7.36
C LEU A 222 -1.37 -12.42 8.03
N LEU A 223 -1.00 -13.65 7.63
CA LEU A 223 0.17 -14.35 8.17
C LEU A 223 1.48 -13.62 7.87
N ALA A 224 1.63 -13.09 6.65
CA ALA A 224 2.80 -12.30 6.30
C ALA A 224 2.90 -11.00 7.13
N LEU A 225 1.80 -10.26 7.28
CA LEU A 225 1.75 -9.05 8.10
C LEU A 225 1.99 -9.36 9.59
N GLU A 226 1.38 -10.42 10.13
CA GLU A 226 1.60 -10.84 11.50
C GLU A 226 3.08 -11.22 11.72
N THR A 227 3.68 -11.92 10.76
CA THR A 227 5.11 -12.25 10.81
C THR A 227 5.98 -11.00 10.82
N PHE A 228 5.68 -9.99 9.98
CA PHE A 228 6.40 -8.72 10.00
C PHE A 228 6.27 -7.99 11.34
N THR A 229 5.07 -7.92 11.90
CA THR A 229 4.79 -7.13 13.11
C THR A 229 5.21 -7.82 14.41
N THR A 230 5.28 -9.14 14.46
CA THR A 230 5.50 -9.90 15.71
C THR A 230 6.83 -10.63 15.77
N VAL A 231 7.42 -11.02 14.63
CA VAL A 231 8.68 -11.74 14.60
C VAL A 231 9.84 -10.74 14.46
N PRO A 232 10.68 -10.57 15.48
CA PRO A 232 11.80 -9.64 15.42
C PRO A 232 12.72 -9.88 14.22
N SER A 233 13.18 -8.80 13.62
CA SER A 233 14.17 -8.81 12.54
C SER A 233 15.14 -7.64 12.72
N ASP A 234 16.35 -7.78 12.24
CA ASP A 234 17.35 -6.71 12.12
C ASP A 234 17.36 -6.12 10.71
N ARG A 235 16.46 -6.61 9.82
CA ARG A 235 16.38 -6.28 8.40
C ARG A 235 15.03 -5.68 8.04
N PRO A 236 14.99 -4.82 6.99
CA PRO A 236 13.74 -4.37 6.41
C PRO A 236 12.95 -5.52 5.82
#